data_7f3d943811f56452d8809433c1b412f0
#
_entry.id   7f3d943811f56452d8809433c1b412f0
#
_cell.length_a   1.000
_cell.length_b   1.000
_cell.length_c   1.000
_cell.angle_alpha   90.00
_cell.angle_beta   90.00
_cell.angle_gamma   90.00
#
_symmetry.space_group_name_H-M   'P 1'
#
loop_
_entity.id
_entity.type
_entity.pdbx_description
1 polymer ?
#
loop_
_entity_poly.entity_id
_entity_poly.type
_entity_poly.pdbx_seq_one_letter_code
_entity_poly.pdbx_strand_id
1 'polypeptide(L)'
;KIDYNMESDEGGMKGMLPTDANMSFKGDMFMVETTGGMFDQKTISDSKKQESILLMDMMGNKVAVKITKADIEKEKNKGTKPKVEITNETKTIAGYNCTKAIVKAEGAEPAEIWFTKDLAINNGFSQGYDGIDGMMLEYTIPQKMFTMKMTCTEIKADKVDDKVFEVPSDYKPMTKEELMKMSGGGH
;
A
#
# COMPACT_ATOMS: atom_id res chain seq x y z
N LYS A 1 -4.53 12.65 6.06
CA LYS A 1 -4.26 12.26 4.66
C LYS A 1 -2.76 12.33 4.43
N ILE A 2 -2.23 11.37 3.69
CA ILE A 2 -0.82 11.31 3.30
C ILE A 2 -0.78 11.11 1.79
N ASP A 3 -0.08 11.99 1.10
CA ASP A 3 0.11 11.93 -0.35
C ASP A 3 1.53 11.48 -0.67
N TYR A 4 1.66 10.58 -1.65
CA TYR A 4 2.93 10.03 -2.13
C TYR A 4 3.09 10.22 -3.62
N ASN A 5 4.32 10.50 -4.05
CA ASN A 5 4.76 10.29 -5.41
C ASN A 5 5.26 8.86 -5.57
N MET A 6 5.00 8.26 -6.73
CA MET A 6 5.41 6.91 -7.09
C MET A 6 6.31 6.95 -8.31
N GLU A 7 7.51 6.38 -8.22
CA GLU A 7 8.46 6.29 -9.31
C GLU A 7 8.82 4.82 -9.58
N SER A 8 8.89 4.44 -10.84
CA SER A 8 9.34 3.11 -11.26
C SER A 8 10.73 3.20 -11.90
N ASP A 9 11.57 2.20 -11.67
CA ASP A 9 12.86 2.01 -12.33
C ASP A 9 12.73 1.51 -13.79
N GLU A 10 11.54 1.05 -14.20
CA GLU A 10 11.26 0.56 -15.56
C GLU A 10 10.78 1.69 -16.49
N GLY A 11 11.71 2.27 -17.25
CA GLY A 11 11.39 3.33 -18.20
C GLY A 11 10.45 2.92 -19.35
N GLY A 12 10.39 1.65 -19.70
CA GLY A 12 9.50 1.11 -20.75
C GLY A 12 8.03 1.03 -20.36
N MET A 13 7.72 1.10 -19.06
CA MET A 13 6.35 1.07 -18.53
C MET A 13 5.84 2.45 -18.12
N LYS A 14 6.54 3.51 -18.51
CA LYS A 14 6.16 4.88 -18.21
C LYS A 14 4.77 5.18 -18.78
N GLY A 15 3.87 5.68 -17.93
CA GLY A 15 2.47 5.93 -18.28
C GLY A 15 1.53 4.72 -18.11
N MET A 16 2.07 3.53 -17.83
CA MET A 16 1.26 2.35 -17.49
C MET A 16 1.16 2.14 -15.98
N LEU A 17 2.22 2.51 -15.25
CA LEU A 17 2.28 2.38 -13.79
C LEU A 17 1.76 3.64 -13.10
N PRO A 18 1.16 3.51 -11.91
CA PRO A 18 0.70 4.67 -11.16
C PRO A 18 1.87 5.58 -10.77
N THR A 19 1.60 6.89 -10.76
CA THR A 19 2.58 7.93 -10.40
C THR A 19 2.29 8.56 -9.04
N ASP A 20 1.09 8.38 -8.54
CA ASP A 20 0.64 8.98 -7.30
C ASP A 20 -0.10 7.96 -6.43
N ALA A 21 0.07 8.10 -5.13
CA ALA A 21 -0.75 7.40 -4.15
C ALA A 21 -1.20 8.35 -3.05
N ASN A 22 -2.42 8.18 -2.58
CA ASN A 22 -2.87 8.85 -1.37
C ASN A 22 -3.41 7.86 -0.35
N MET A 23 -3.15 8.16 0.90
CA MET A 23 -3.64 7.38 2.04
C MET A 23 -4.51 8.26 2.93
N SER A 24 -5.67 7.77 3.33
CA SER A 24 -6.56 8.42 4.28
C SER A 24 -6.83 7.50 5.45
N PHE A 25 -6.82 8.07 6.67
CA PHE A 25 -7.00 7.33 7.91
C PHE A 25 -8.09 7.97 8.75
N LYS A 26 -8.97 7.16 9.35
CA LYS A 26 -9.99 7.59 10.30
C LYS A 26 -10.39 6.44 11.23
N GLY A 27 -10.00 6.51 12.50
CA GLY A 27 -10.22 5.42 13.45
C GLY A 27 -9.57 4.12 12.97
N ASP A 28 -10.36 3.05 12.88
CA ASP A 28 -9.92 1.74 12.41
C ASP A 28 -9.93 1.60 10.87
N MET A 29 -10.42 2.62 10.16
CA MET A 29 -10.50 2.63 8.72
C MET A 29 -9.28 3.28 8.09
N PHE A 30 -8.77 2.69 7.03
CA PHE A 30 -7.80 3.33 6.14
C PHE A 30 -8.12 3.04 4.68
N MET A 31 -7.71 3.95 3.82
CA MET A 31 -7.87 3.86 2.39
C MET A 31 -6.54 4.18 1.72
N VAL A 32 -6.19 3.40 0.72
CA VAL A 32 -5.07 3.66 -0.18
C VAL A 32 -5.61 3.74 -1.60
N GLU A 33 -5.32 4.81 -2.30
CA GLU A 33 -5.70 5.01 -3.70
C GLU A 33 -4.45 5.31 -4.51
N THR A 34 -4.29 4.64 -5.64
CA THR A 34 -3.21 4.86 -6.59
C THR A 34 -3.78 5.33 -7.92
N THR A 35 -3.18 6.37 -8.49
CA THR A 35 -3.64 7.04 -9.72
C THR A 35 -2.49 7.35 -10.66
N GLY A 36 -2.81 7.80 -11.88
CA GLY A 36 -1.84 8.23 -12.88
C GLY A 36 -1.28 7.12 -13.76
N GLY A 37 -1.75 5.89 -13.58
CA GLY A 37 -1.40 4.75 -14.43
C GLY A 37 -2.53 4.36 -15.40
N MET A 38 -2.38 3.16 -15.98
CA MET A 38 -3.41 2.59 -16.86
C MET A 38 -4.68 2.22 -16.08
N PHE A 39 -4.53 1.88 -14.80
CA PHE A 39 -5.63 1.46 -13.93
C PHE A 39 -5.52 2.18 -12.59
N ASP A 40 -6.60 2.86 -12.23
CA ASP A 40 -6.74 3.40 -10.89
C ASP A 40 -7.20 2.29 -9.94
N GLN A 41 -6.59 2.23 -8.78
CA GLN A 41 -6.93 1.26 -7.75
C GLN A 41 -7.21 1.97 -6.43
N LYS A 42 -8.19 1.48 -5.71
CA LYS A 42 -8.51 1.95 -4.36
C LYS A 42 -8.71 0.77 -3.44
N THR A 43 -7.98 0.72 -2.35
CA THR A 43 -8.16 -0.29 -1.29
C THR A 43 -8.72 0.37 -0.05
N ILE A 44 -9.85 -0.11 0.41
CA ILE A 44 -10.50 0.32 1.66
C ILE A 44 -10.34 -0.80 2.67
N SER A 45 -9.81 -0.51 3.85
CA SER A 45 -9.50 -1.51 4.87
C SER A 45 -10.08 -1.13 6.23
N ASP A 46 -10.57 -2.15 6.93
CA ASP A 46 -11.00 -2.08 8.33
C ASP A 46 -10.01 -2.91 9.16
N SER A 47 -9.14 -2.25 9.92
CA SER A 47 -8.10 -2.91 10.70
C SER A 47 -8.67 -3.74 11.86
N LYS A 48 -9.82 -3.35 12.42
CA LYS A 48 -10.51 -4.08 13.48
C LYS A 48 -11.12 -5.38 12.97
N LYS A 49 -11.76 -5.35 11.80
CA LYS A 49 -12.32 -6.55 11.16
C LYS A 49 -11.27 -7.39 10.46
N GLN A 50 -10.10 -6.83 10.17
CA GLN A 50 -9.06 -7.43 9.33
C GLN A 50 -9.61 -7.82 7.94
N GLU A 51 -10.38 -6.93 7.36
CA GLU A 51 -10.94 -7.07 6.02
C GLU A 51 -10.55 -5.89 5.15
N SER A 52 -10.45 -6.11 3.85
CA SER A 52 -10.20 -5.07 2.86
C SER A 52 -11.09 -5.27 1.64
N ILE A 53 -11.38 -4.17 0.95
CA ILE A 53 -12.08 -4.18 -0.33
C ILE A 53 -11.18 -3.49 -1.34
N LEU A 54 -10.76 -4.22 -2.36
CA LEU A 54 -10.02 -3.69 -3.49
C LEU A 54 -10.99 -3.30 -4.59
N LEU A 55 -11.03 -2.02 -4.93
CA LEU A 55 -11.78 -1.44 -6.03
C LEU A 55 -10.84 -1.26 -7.22
N MET A 56 -11.23 -1.76 -8.37
CA MET A 56 -10.50 -1.61 -9.63
C MET A 56 -11.44 -1.18 -10.73
N ASP A 57 -11.02 -0.20 -11.53
CA ASP A 57 -11.65 0.15 -12.78
C ASP A 57 -10.77 -0.33 -13.93
N MET A 58 -11.23 -1.38 -14.61
CA MET A 58 -10.55 -1.97 -15.75
C MET A 58 -11.26 -1.54 -17.03
N MET A 59 -10.95 -0.32 -17.52
CA MET A 59 -11.53 0.24 -18.75
C MET A 59 -13.06 0.30 -18.72
N GLY A 60 -13.63 0.75 -17.58
CA GLY A 60 -15.07 0.86 -17.37
C GLY A 60 -15.72 -0.39 -16.76
N ASN A 61 -14.99 -1.48 -16.61
CA ASN A 61 -15.44 -2.65 -15.86
C ASN A 61 -15.04 -2.50 -14.38
N LYS A 62 -15.94 -1.97 -13.57
CA LYS A 62 -15.71 -1.66 -12.16
C LYS A 62 -16.01 -2.86 -11.28
N VAL A 63 -15.01 -3.33 -10.55
CA VAL A 63 -15.12 -4.49 -9.67
C VAL A 63 -14.67 -4.18 -8.24
N ALA A 64 -15.38 -4.74 -7.26
CA ALA A 64 -15.07 -4.65 -5.84
C ALA A 64 -14.72 -6.05 -5.33
N VAL A 65 -13.44 -6.28 -5.04
CA VAL A 65 -12.94 -7.57 -4.59
C VAL A 65 -12.81 -7.57 -3.08
N LYS A 66 -13.58 -8.41 -2.38
CA LYS A 66 -13.44 -8.57 -0.93
C LYS A 66 -12.23 -9.45 -0.61
N ILE A 67 -11.35 -8.95 0.26
CA ILE A 67 -10.20 -9.65 0.83
C ILE A 67 -10.50 -9.89 2.30
N THR A 68 -10.61 -11.15 2.67
CA THR A 68 -10.96 -11.56 4.03
C THR A 68 -9.72 -11.73 4.92
N LYS A 69 -9.94 -11.81 6.23
CA LYS A 69 -8.90 -12.17 7.19
C LYS A 69 -8.15 -13.45 6.78
N ALA A 70 -8.89 -14.48 6.35
CA ALA A 70 -8.31 -15.73 5.91
C ALA A 70 -7.39 -15.58 4.69
N ASP A 71 -7.74 -14.67 3.76
CA ASP A 71 -6.90 -14.37 2.61
C ASP A 71 -5.61 -13.65 3.01
N ILE A 72 -5.70 -12.72 3.96
CA ILE A 72 -4.55 -12.00 4.50
C ILE A 72 -3.61 -12.98 5.23
N GLU A 73 -4.15 -13.88 6.05
CA GLU A 73 -3.36 -14.89 6.77
C GLU A 73 -2.66 -15.87 5.82
N LYS A 74 -3.35 -16.30 4.75
CA LYS A 74 -2.74 -17.15 3.72
C LYS A 74 -1.56 -16.47 3.04
N GLU A 75 -1.68 -15.18 2.72
CA GLU A 75 -0.57 -14.44 2.09
C GLU A 75 0.61 -14.23 3.07
N LYS A 76 0.34 -13.91 4.33
CA LYS A 76 1.38 -13.76 5.36
C LYS A 76 2.20 -15.02 5.59
N ASN A 77 1.61 -16.18 5.36
CA ASN A 77 2.25 -17.49 5.57
C ASN A 77 3.03 -18.00 4.34
N LYS A 78 3.00 -17.29 3.22
CA LYS A 78 3.64 -17.73 1.95
C LYS A 78 5.14 -17.42 1.84
N GLY A 79 5.75 -16.75 2.78
CA GLY A 79 7.16 -16.35 2.68
C GLY A 79 7.89 -16.31 4.01
N THR A 80 9.23 -16.32 3.92
CA THR A 80 10.08 -16.00 5.07
C THR A 80 9.91 -14.53 5.43
N LYS A 81 9.71 -14.24 6.73
CA LYS A 81 9.62 -12.87 7.21
C LYS A 81 10.93 -12.14 6.95
N PRO A 82 10.90 -10.96 6.33
CA PRO A 82 12.12 -10.21 6.11
C PRO A 82 12.71 -9.75 7.44
N LYS A 83 14.03 -9.69 7.51
CA LYS A 83 14.77 -9.15 8.66
C LYS A 83 14.84 -7.64 8.54
N VAL A 84 14.43 -6.93 9.59
CA VAL A 84 14.50 -5.46 9.69
C VAL A 84 15.67 -5.06 10.59
N GLU A 85 16.47 -4.15 10.12
CA GLU A 85 17.60 -3.56 10.86
C GLU A 85 17.42 -2.03 10.90
N ILE A 86 17.16 -1.48 12.08
CA ILE A 86 17.00 -0.03 12.27
C ILE A 86 18.37 0.58 12.42
N THR A 87 18.68 1.64 11.68
CA THR A 87 19.95 2.37 11.74
C THR A 87 19.83 3.65 12.57
N ASN A 88 20.94 4.35 12.75
CA ASN A 88 20.97 5.67 13.38
C ASN A 88 20.88 6.83 12.37
N GLU A 89 20.70 6.52 11.08
CA GLU A 89 20.58 7.53 10.05
C GLU A 89 19.19 8.19 10.13
N THR A 90 19.17 9.50 10.01
CA THR A 90 17.93 10.29 10.02
C THR A 90 17.89 11.27 8.85
N LYS A 91 16.69 11.57 8.36
CA LYS A 91 16.43 12.67 7.42
C LYS A 91 15.02 13.21 7.61
N THR A 92 14.77 14.40 7.09
CA THR A 92 13.41 14.99 7.11
C THR A 92 12.69 14.71 5.80
N ILE A 93 11.46 14.18 5.90
CA ILE A 93 10.55 13.95 4.76
C ILE A 93 9.21 14.57 5.10
N ALA A 94 8.66 15.39 4.22
CA ALA A 94 7.38 16.09 4.40
C ALA A 94 7.23 16.78 5.79
N GLY A 95 8.35 17.30 6.33
CA GLY A 95 8.38 17.99 7.63
C GLY A 95 8.54 17.09 8.86
N TYR A 96 8.63 15.77 8.69
CA TYR A 96 8.79 14.80 9.78
C TYR A 96 10.20 14.24 9.83
N ASN A 97 10.73 14.05 11.05
CA ASN A 97 12.01 13.38 11.23
C ASN A 97 11.84 11.87 11.06
N CYS A 98 12.55 11.30 10.09
CA CYS A 98 12.48 9.88 9.76
C CYS A 98 13.76 9.17 10.13
N THR A 99 13.63 7.94 10.59
CA THR A 99 14.74 7.01 10.84
C THR A 99 14.81 6.00 9.69
N LYS A 100 16.03 5.64 9.30
CA LYS A 100 16.26 4.62 8.27
C LYS A 100 16.18 3.22 8.86
N ALA A 101 15.51 2.33 8.14
CA ALA A 101 15.55 0.90 8.34
C ALA A 101 16.00 0.21 7.05
N ILE A 102 16.74 -0.90 7.19
CA ILE A 102 17.13 -1.77 6.08
C ILE A 102 16.36 -3.08 6.23
N VAL A 103 15.64 -3.44 5.19
CA VAL A 103 14.86 -4.67 5.11
C VAL A 103 15.59 -5.66 4.22
N LYS A 104 15.90 -6.83 4.77
CA LYS A 104 16.58 -7.92 4.08
C LYS A 104 15.62 -9.11 3.94
N ALA A 105 15.23 -9.43 2.71
CA ALA A 105 14.46 -10.62 2.38
C ALA A 105 15.37 -11.64 1.68
N GLU A 106 15.06 -12.92 1.87
CA GLU A 106 15.82 -14.00 1.23
C GLU A 106 15.66 -13.93 -0.30
N GLY A 107 16.78 -13.90 -1.01
CA GLY A 107 16.79 -13.85 -2.49
C GLY A 107 16.45 -12.49 -3.11
N ALA A 108 16.40 -11.42 -2.32
CA ALA A 108 16.18 -10.06 -2.79
C ALA A 108 17.29 -9.10 -2.32
N GLU A 109 17.52 -8.04 -3.10
CA GLU A 109 18.39 -6.94 -2.69
C GLU A 109 17.81 -6.23 -1.45
N PRO A 110 18.67 -5.75 -0.53
CA PRO A 110 18.21 -5.01 0.64
C PRO A 110 17.44 -3.75 0.24
N ALA A 111 16.27 -3.55 0.84
CA ALA A 111 15.45 -2.37 0.62
C ALA A 111 15.60 -1.37 1.76
N GLU A 112 15.67 -0.08 1.41
CA GLU A 112 15.70 1.01 2.38
C GLU A 112 14.28 1.53 2.66
N ILE A 113 13.99 1.75 3.94
CA ILE A 113 12.74 2.33 4.41
C ILE A 113 13.06 3.51 5.33
N TRP A 114 12.39 4.63 5.11
CA TRP A 114 12.42 5.78 5.99
C TRP A 114 11.07 5.95 6.66
N PHE A 115 11.02 5.85 7.97
CA PHE A 115 9.78 5.90 8.74
C PHE A 115 9.86 6.90 9.88
N THR A 116 8.72 7.42 10.30
CA THR A 116 8.59 8.32 11.45
C THR A 116 7.65 7.74 12.50
N LYS A 117 7.98 7.97 13.78
CA LYS A 117 7.12 7.66 14.93
C LYS A 117 6.25 8.83 15.36
N ASP A 118 6.48 10.02 14.78
CA ASP A 118 5.78 11.25 15.15
C ASP A 118 4.34 11.31 14.64
N LEU A 119 3.97 10.36 13.76
CA LEU A 119 2.60 10.19 13.29
C LEU A 119 1.92 9.07 14.06
N ALA A 120 1.06 9.45 15.01
CA ALA A 120 0.22 8.51 15.75
C ALA A 120 -0.92 7.96 14.86
N ILE A 121 -0.59 7.17 13.88
CA ILE A 121 -1.56 6.47 13.04
C ILE A 121 -1.80 5.10 13.65
N ASN A 122 -2.90 5.00 14.42
CA ASN A 122 -3.31 3.74 15.06
C ASN A 122 -4.08 2.89 14.04
N ASN A 123 -3.36 2.15 13.17
CA ASN A 123 -3.98 1.63 11.97
C ASN A 123 -3.81 0.14 11.71
N GLY A 124 -3.12 -0.62 12.53
CA GLY A 124 -2.84 -2.02 12.15
C GLY A 124 -2.21 -2.18 10.74
N PHE A 125 -1.87 -1.06 10.11
CA PHE A 125 -1.19 -0.95 8.84
C PHE A 125 0.32 -1.13 9.07
N SER A 126 0.67 -2.24 9.68
CA SER A 126 2.04 -2.69 9.58
C SER A 126 2.16 -3.26 8.18
N GLN A 127 2.83 -2.56 7.31
CA GLN A 127 3.05 -2.91 5.91
C GLN A 127 3.89 -4.20 5.76
N GLY A 128 3.71 -5.16 6.65
CA GLY A 128 4.34 -6.46 6.61
C GLY A 128 5.77 -6.50 7.16
N TYR A 129 6.27 -5.40 7.72
CA TYR A 129 7.62 -5.34 8.27
C TYR A 129 7.57 -5.35 9.80
N ASP A 130 7.72 -6.53 10.41
CA ASP A 130 7.86 -6.65 11.85
C ASP A 130 9.11 -5.84 12.31
N GLY A 131 8.93 -4.93 13.27
CA GLY A 131 10.00 -4.09 13.81
C GLY A 131 10.00 -2.65 13.30
N ILE A 132 9.21 -2.27 12.31
CA ILE A 132 8.97 -0.87 11.95
C ILE A 132 7.73 -0.38 12.71
N ASP A 133 7.99 0.39 13.77
CA ASP A 133 6.95 1.02 14.59
C ASP A 133 6.81 2.49 14.18
N GLY A 134 5.95 2.75 13.22
CA GLY A 134 5.73 4.09 12.68
C GLY A 134 5.24 4.09 11.23
N MET A 135 5.05 5.29 10.68
CA MET A 135 4.61 5.47 9.30
C MET A 135 5.80 5.58 8.36
N MET A 136 5.83 4.75 7.33
CA MET A 136 6.86 4.79 6.29
C MET A 136 6.57 5.96 5.34
N LEU A 137 7.51 6.88 5.22
CA LEU A 137 7.38 8.07 4.37
C LEU A 137 8.21 7.97 3.07
N GLU A 138 9.23 7.12 3.04
CA GLU A 138 9.91 6.75 1.79
C GLU A 138 10.30 5.28 1.87
N TYR A 139 9.96 4.52 0.84
CA TYR A 139 10.24 3.09 0.76
C TYR A 139 10.10 2.56 -0.66
N THR A 140 10.66 1.39 -0.89
CA THR A 140 10.55 0.69 -2.17
C THR A 140 9.68 -0.54 -2.04
N ILE A 141 8.88 -0.79 -3.08
CA ILE A 141 8.05 -1.99 -3.21
C ILE A 141 8.60 -2.79 -4.40
N PRO A 142 9.31 -3.90 -4.16
CA PRO A 142 9.75 -4.76 -5.24
C PRO A 142 8.55 -5.46 -5.88
N GLN A 143 8.48 -5.41 -7.18
CA GLN A 143 7.56 -6.17 -8.01
C GLN A 143 8.35 -7.20 -8.82
N LYS A 144 7.68 -8.15 -9.49
CA LYS A 144 8.36 -9.20 -10.28
C LYS A 144 9.22 -8.65 -11.42
N MET A 145 8.84 -7.52 -12.00
CA MET A 145 9.46 -6.96 -13.21
C MET A 145 10.07 -5.58 -13.01
N PHE A 146 9.76 -4.89 -11.90
CA PHE A 146 10.20 -3.53 -11.62
C PHE A 146 10.16 -3.24 -10.13
N THR A 147 10.76 -2.15 -9.73
CA THR A 147 10.69 -1.63 -8.37
C THR A 147 9.94 -0.31 -8.35
N MET A 148 8.98 -0.17 -7.44
CA MET A 148 8.28 1.09 -7.22
C MET A 148 8.86 1.79 -5.99
N LYS A 149 9.31 3.02 -6.16
CA LYS A 149 9.70 3.89 -5.05
C LYS A 149 8.54 4.78 -4.66
N MET A 150 8.20 4.75 -3.38
CA MET A 150 7.18 5.60 -2.76
C MET A 150 7.87 6.71 -1.98
N THR A 151 7.55 7.96 -2.26
CA THR A 151 8.07 9.12 -1.53
C THR A 151 6.93 10.02 -1.08
N CYS A 152 6.77 10.19 0.23
CA CYS A 152 5.76 11.09 0.80
C CYS A 152 6.05 12.53 0.41
N THR A 153 5.05 13.19 -0.17
CA THR A 153 5.13 14.59 -0.61
C THR A 153 4.41 15.53 0.34
N GLU A 154 3.32 15.09 0.96
CA GLU A 154 2.50 15.93 1.84
C GLU A 154 1.76 15.10 2.89
N ILE A 155 1.62 15.69 4.09
CA ILE A 155 0.83 15.12 5.19
C ILE A 155 -0.12 16.20 5.72
N LYS A 156 -1.42 15.89 5.69
CA LYS A 156 -2.49 16.79 6.17
C LYS A 156 -3.27 16.15 7.31
N ALA A 157 -3.38 16.86 8.43
CA ALA A 157 -4.24 16.49 9.56
C ALA A 157 -5.68 16.97 9.35
N ASP A 158 -6.23 16.76 8.17
CA ASP A 158 -7.57 17.19 7.81
C ASP A 158 -8.64 16.18 8.28
N LYS A 159 -9.86 16.68 8.44
CA LYS A 159 -11.02 15.82 8.69
C LYS A 159 -11.33 15.02 7.43
N VAL A 160 -11.22 13.70 7.51
CA VAL A 160 -11.55 12.79 6.41
C VAL A 160 -13.06 12.52 6.39
N ASP A 161 -13.70 12.71 5.23
CA ASP A 161 -15.10 12.37 5.01
C ASP A 161 -15.30 10.84 5.04
N ASP A 162 -16.40 10.37 5.64
CA ASP A 162 -16.73 8.94 5.72
C ASP A 162 -16.95 8.33 4.33
N LYS A 163 -17.42 9.11 3.37
CA LYS A 163 -17.62 8.69 1.97
C LYS A 163 -16.34 8.16 1.31
N VAL A 164 -15.17 8.57 1.80
CA VAL A 164 -13.88 8.07 1.29
C VAL A 164 -13.74 6.56 1.52
N PHE A 165 -14.42 6.02 2.54
CA PHE A 165 -14.39 4.61 2.92
C PHE A 165 -15.62 3.82 2.42
N GLU A 166 -16.45 4.41 1.59
CA GLU A 166 -17.61 3.74 1.01
C GLU A 166 -17.26 3.10 -0.33
N VAL A 167 -17.89 1.96 -0.61
CA VAL A 167 -17.83 1.30 -1.92
C VAL A 167 -18.89 1.93 -2.81
N PRO A 168 -18.53 2.55 -3.94
CA PRO A 168 -19.52 3.11 -4.87
C PRO A 168 -20.46 2.04 -5.43
N SER A 169 -21.72 2.37 -5.61
CA SER A 169 -22.79 1.42 -6.02
C SER A 169 -22.64 0.87 -7.44
N ASP A 170 -21.80 1.49 -8.26
CA ASP A 170 -21.49 1.07 -9.63
C ASP A 170 -20.40 0.00 -9.72
N TYR A 171 -19.78 -0.37 -8.57
CA TYR A 171 -18.83 -1.47 -8.50
C TYR A 171 -19.55 -2.81 -8.28
N LYS A 172 -19.23 -3.79 -9.11
CA LYS A 172 -19.78 -5.15 -9.01
C LYS A 172 -18.96 -5.98 -8.03
N PRO A 173 -19.59 -6.64 -7.05
CA PRO A 173 -18.90 -7.57 -6.16
C PRO A 173 -18.22 -8.69 -6.96
N MET A 174 -16.99 -9.02 -6.57
CA MET A 174 -16.19 -10.10 -7.15
C MET A 174 -15.40 -10.80 -6.05
N THR A 175 -15.21 -12.10 -6.17
CA THR A 175 -14.33 -12.86 -5.28
C THR A 175 -12.87 -12.80 -5.75
N LYS A 176 -11.93 -13.07 -4.84
CA LYS A 176 -10.50 -13.16 -5.19
C LYS A 176 -10.24 -14.27 -6.22
N GLU A 177 -10.96 -15.40 -6.12
CA GLU A 177 -10.86 -16.52 -7.05
C GLU A 177 -11.34 -16.13 -8.46
N GLU A 178 -12.43 -15.39 -8.57
CA GLU A 178 -12.92 -14.86 -9.86
C GLU A 178 -11.93 -13.90 -10.49
N LEU A 179 -11.35 -12.99 -9.70
CA LEU A 179 -10.31 -12.08 -10.18
C LEU A 179 -9.09 -12.85 -10.69
N MET A 180 -8.62 -13.87 -9.96
CA MET A 180 -7.49 -14.69 -10.38
C MET A 180 -7.76 -15.42 -11.70
N LYS A 181 -8.97 -15.93 -11.91
CA LYS A 181 -9.37 -16.56 -13.18
C LYS A 181 -9.35 -15.57 -14.35
N MET A 182 -9.81 -14.33 -14.13
CA MET A 182 -9.79 -13.27 -15.14
C MET A 182 -8.38 -12.83 -15.51
N SER A 183 -7.46 -12.78 -14.55
CA SER A 183 -6.07 -12.37 -14.75
C SER A 183 -5.16 -13.47 -15.35
N GLY A 184 -5.73 -14.60 -15.79
CA GLY A 184 -4.98 -15.71 -16.40
C GLY A 184 -4.14 -16.53 -15.41
N GLY A 185 -4.36 -16.39 -14.11
CA GLY A 185 -3.65 -17.12 -13.05
C GLY A 185 -4.28 -18.48 -12.70
N GLY A 186 -4.66 -19.25 -13.69
CA GLY A 186 -5.22 -20.58 -13.53
C GLY A 186 -4.36 -21.64 -14.26
N HIS A 187 -3.21 -22.00 -13.70
CA HIS A 187 -2.55 -23.30 -13.91
C HIS A 187 -1.73 -23.63 -12.68
#